data_a2ab90adea4e30151f37b3820bf78d72
#
_entry.id   a2ab90adea4e30151f37b3820bf78d72
#
_cell.length_a   1.000
_cell.length_b   1.000
_cell.length_c   1.000
_cell.angle_alpha   90.00
_cell.angle_beta   90.00
_cell.angle_gamma   90.00
#
_symmetry.space_group_name_H-M   'P 1'
#
loop_
_entity.id
_entity.type
_entity.pdbx_description
1 polymer ?
#
loop_
_entity_poly.entity_id
_entity_poly.type
_entity_poly.pdbx_seq_one_letter_code
_entity_poly.pdbx_strand_id
1 'polypeptide(L)'
;MFVIDTLTHRIERGCETMSYPDGPAPDLPDRHGGALRVDAAKCPGGCRECISVCPTEAIAPQAGKGISLDLGRCLFCSECVRACPHGAITHTGDHRMAVRHREDLILGAPGMEEVRLAGALDEKLRRLLGRSLRLRQVSAGGDGSAEADLNVLGTIGWDIGRFGIQFVASPRHADGLVVTGPVSENMVLALRKTYDAMPDPKIVIAVGACAISGGPFAANGEVMKGAAAIVPVDLYIPGWPPHPLTILDGLLRILGKLDAGGVTAAPS
;
A
#
# COMPACT_ATOMS: atom_id res chain seq x y z
N MET A 1 -27.04 16.56 32.50
CA MET A 1 -27.55 15.36 31.84
C MET A 1 -26.59 14.92 30.74
N PHE A 2 -26.34 15.67 29.70
CA PHE A 2 -25.46 15.30 28.58
C PHE A 2 -24.02 14.83 28.95
N VAL A 3 -23.36 15.50 29.89
CA VAL A 3 -21.95 15.16 30.26
C VAL A 3 -21.90 13.81 30.99
N ILE A 4 -22.86 13.53 31.85
CA ILE A 4 -22.94 12.27 32.60
C ILE A 4 -23.22 11.12 31.62
N ASP A 5 -24.18 11.30 30.69
CA ASP A 5 -24.52 10.29 29.71
C ASP A 5 -23.32 9.99 28.79
N THR A 6 -22.56 11.00 28.38
CA THR A 6 -21.34 10.84 27.58
C THR A 6 -20.25 10.08 28.35
N LEU A 7 -20.07 10.39 29.65
CA LEU A 7 -19.09 9.69 30.49
C LEU A 7 -19.52 8.21 30.75
N THR A 8 -20.80 7.99 31.00
CA THR A 8 -21.35 6.65 31.17
C THR A 8 -21.16 5.81 29.91
N HIS A 9 -21.50 6.36 28.75
CA HIS A 9 -21.26 5.70 27.45
C HIS A 9 -19.79 5.36 27.21
N ARG A 10 -18.87 6.28 27.56
CA ARG A 10 -17.44 6.02 27.40
C ARG A 10 -16.94 4.93 28.35
N ILE A 11 -17.46 4.87 29.56
CA ILE A 11 -17.12 3.82 30.54
C ILE A 11 -17.65 2.46 30.08
N GLU A 12 -18.89 2.41 29.59
CA GLU A 12 -19.53 1.19 29.12
C GLU A 12 -18.89 0.62 27.86
N ARG A 13 -18.52 1.46 26.89
CA ARG A 13 -17.96 1.04 25.61
C ARG A 13 -16.44 0.88 25.61
N GLY A 14 -15.74 1.51 26.55
CA GLY A 14 -14.28 1.48 26.59
C GLY A 14 -13.61 2.21 25.44
N CYS A 15 -12.51 1.66 24.92
CA CYS A 15 -11.78 2.19 23.77
C CYS A 15 -12.18 1.41 22.50
N GLU A 16 -12.80 2.08 21.55
CA GLU A 16 -13.20 1.49 20.26
C GLU A 16 -12.10 1.55 19.20
N THR A 17 -11.03 2.33 19.44
CA THR A 17 -9.88 2.40 18.55
C THR A 17 -9.02 1.14 18.70
N MET A 18 -8.63 0.53 17.61
CA MET A 18 -7.75 -0.63 17.62
C MET A 18 -6.42 -0.32 18.29
N SER A 19 -5.87 -1.30 19.00
CA SER A 19 -4.58 -1.16 19.70
C SER A 19 -3.35 -1.24 18.78
N TYR A 20 -3.51 -1.61 17.51
CA TYR A 20 -2.40 -1.66 16.56
C TYR A 20 -1.75 -0.28 16.38
N PRO A 21 -0.40 -0.15 16.36
CA PRO A 21 0.61 -1.22 16.37
C PRO A 21 1.08 -1.66 17.77
N ASP A 22 0.64 -1.04 18.86
CA ASP A 22 1.06 -1.37 20.24
C ASP A 22 0.51 -2.74 20.69
N GLY A 23 -0.60 -3.16 20.11
CA GLY A 23 -1.18 -4.48 20.26
C GLY A 23 -1.16 -5.27 18.94
N PRO A 24 -1.73 -6.50 18.96
CA PRO A 24 -1.81 -7.32 17.77
C PRO A 24 -2.63 -6.64 16.66
N ALA A 25 -2.32 -6.96 15.41
CA ALA A 25 -3.17 -6.57 14.30
C ALA A 25 -4.58 -7.19 14.48
N PRO A 26 -5.64 -6.48 14.04
CA PRO A 26 -6.98 -7.04 14.09
C PRO A 26 -7.08 -8.29 13.23
N ASP A 27 -7.93 -9.23 13.63
CA ASP A 27 -8.23 -10.41 12.85
C ASP A 27 -8.84 -9.98 11.51
N LEU A 28 -8.25 -10.45 10.43
CA LEU A 28 -8.73 -10.20 9.09
C LEU A 28 -9.65 -11.33 8.64
N PRO A 29 -10.68 -11.07 7.82
CA PRO A 29 -11.57 -12.11 7.35
C PRO A 29 -10.82 -13.15 6.49
N ASP A 30 -11.26 -14.42 6.52
CA ASP A 30 -10.64 -15.54 5.81
C ASP A 30 -10.40 -15.27 4.31
N ARG A 31 -11.23 -14.45 3.69
CA ARG A 31 -11.07 -14.02 2.29
C ARG A 31 -9.95 -12.99 2.08
N HIS A 32 -9.37 -12.44 3.14
CA HIS A 32 -8.20 -11.57 3.04
C HIS A 32 -6.98 -12.44 2.77
N GLY A 33 -6.62 -12.61 1.50
CA GLY A 33 -5.45 -13.40 1.12
C GLY A 33 -4.13 -12.83 1.60
N GLY A 34 -4.04 -11.52 1.77
CA GLY A 34 -2.79 -10.82 2.13
C GLY A 34 -1.73 -10.92 1.03
N ALA A 35 -0.47 -10.77 1.43
CA ALA A 35 0.67 -10.88 0.52
C ALA A 35 0.74 -12.25 -0.13
N LEU A 36 1.21 -12.30 -1.38
CA LEU A 36 1.51 -13.53 -2.07
C LEU A 36 2.97 -13.94 -1.83
N ARG A 37 3.20 -15.25 -1.82
CA ARG A 37 4.51 -15.86 -1.75
C ARG A 37 4.72 -16.76 -2.97
N VAL A 38 5.93 -16.75 -3.53
CA VAL A 38 6.33 -17.59 -4.64
C VAL A 38 7.41 -18.57 -4.20
N ASP A 39 7.09 -19.85 -4.21
CA ASP A 39 8.04 -20.94 -3.95
C ASP A 39 8.61 -21.43 -5.29
N ALA A 40 9.79 -20.91 -5.64
CA ALA A 40 10.44 -21.26 -6.90
C ALA A 40 10.84 -22.74 -7.00
N ALA A 41 11.03 -23.43 -5.85
CA ALA A 41 11.38 -24.87 -5.85
C ALA A 41 10.22 -25.75 -6.33
N LYS A 42 8.99 -25.32 -6.08
CA LYS A 42 7.77 -26.01 -6.52
C LYS A 42 7.37 -25.68 -7.96
N CYS A 43 7.95 -24.64 -8.57
CA CYS A 43 7.59 -24.20 -9.90
C CYS A 43 8.46 -24.88 -10.97
N PRO A 44 7.96 -25.88 -11.74
CA PRO A 44 8.74 -26.49 -12.79
C PRO A 44 8.92 -25.53 -13.96
N GLY A 45 10.06 -25.65 -14.64
CA GLY A 45 10.27 -24.92 -15.89
C GLY A 45 9.24 -25.30 -16.96
N GLY A 46 8.72 -24.29 -17.68
CA GLY A 46 7.79 -24.49 -18.80
C GLY A 46 6.30 -24.48 -18.48
N CYS A 47 5.89 -24.60 -17.19
CA CYS A 47 4.50 -24.39 -16.80
C CYS A 47 4.10 -22.92 -16.95
N ARG A 48 2.89 -22.65 -17.50
CA ARG A 48 2.38 -21.29 -17.77
C ARG A 48 0.95 -21.06 -17.28
N GLU A 49 0.37 -21.96 -16.51
CA GLU A 49 -1.03 -21.90 -16.08
C GLU A 49 -1.35 -20.60 -15.34
N CYS A 50 -0.51 -20.20 -14.38
CA CYS A 50 -0.69 -18.95 -13.62
C CYS A 50 -0.50 -17.68 -14.48
N ILE A 51 0.30 -17.77 -15.55
CA ILE A 51 0.54 -16.65 -16.48
C ILE A 51 -0.70 -16.42 -17.34
N SER A 52 -1.28 -17.51 -17.88
CA SER A 52 -2.40 -17.44 -18.82
C SER A 52 -3.69 -16.91 -18.17
N VAL A 53 -3.86 -17.08 -16.87
CA VAL A 53 -5.06 -16.63 -16.13
C VAL A 53 -4.90 -15.24 -15.51
N CYS A 54 -3.73 -14.62 -15.57
CA CYS A 54 -3.48 -13.33 -14.92
C CYS A 54 -4.06 -12.17 -15.75
N PRO A 55 -5.10 -11.46 -15.26
CA PRO A 55 -5.78 -10.43 -16.04
C PRO A 55 -4.95 -9.16 -16.27
N THR A 56 -3.88 -8.95 -15.48
CA THR A 56 -3.02 -7.76 -15.56
C THR A 56 -1.59 -8.09 -16.00
N GLU A 57 -1.36 -9.32 -16.46
CA GLU A 57 -0.02 -9.79 -16.83
C GLU A 57 1.03 -9.53 -15.74
N ALA A 58 0.61 -9.66 -14.47
CA ALA A 58 1.50 -9.48 -13.33
C ALA A 58 2.51 -10.62 -13.17
N ILE A 59 2.33 -11.73 -13.91
CA ILE A 59 3.20 -12.91 -13.82
C ILE A 59 3.91 -13.11 -15.15
N ALA A 60 5.23 -13.24 -15.07
CA ALA A 60 6.07 -13.51 -16.25
C ALA A 60 6.94 -14.74 -16.02
N PRO A 61 7.33 -15.47 -17.09
CA PRO A 61 8.30 -16.56 -16.97
C PRO A 61 9.67 -16.00 -16.60
N GLN A 62 10.39 -16.73 -15.78
CA GLN A 62 11.76 -16.39 -15.42
C GLN A 62 12.76 -17.30 -16.16
N ALA A 63 13.95 -16.78 -16.46
CA ALA A 63 15.00 -17.57 -17.09
C ALA A 63 15.39 -18.77 -16.23
N GLY A 64 15.31 -19.99 -16.79
CA GLY A 64 15.58 -21.24 -16.10
C GLY A 64 14.34 -21.89 -15.50
N LYS A 65 14.07 -21.73 -14.23
CA LYS A 65 12.90 -22.28 -13.53
C LYS A 65 12.19 -21.17 -12.76
N GLY A 66 10.86 -21.29 -12.68
CA GLY A 66 10.05 -20.40 -11.88
C GLY A 66 9.38 -19.27 -12.68
N ILE A 67 8.81 -18.39 -11.94
CA ILE A 67 8.08 -17.20 -12.41
C ILE A 67 8.52 -15.97 -11.64
N SER A 68 8.34 -14.79 -12.22
CA SER A 68 8.32 -13.53 -11.50
C SER A 68 6.88 -13.06 -11.33
N LEU A 69 6.53 -12.57 -10.14
CA LEU A 69 5.21 -12.04 -9.80
C LEU A 69 5.35 -10.59 -9.33
N ASP A 70 4.78 -9.67 -10.07
CA ASP A 70 4.77 -8.25 -9.78
C ASP A 70 3.53 -7.85 -8.96
N LEU A 71 3.70 -7.68 -7.64
CA LEU A 71 2.62 -7.26 -6.73
C LEU A 71 2.10 -5.85 -7.04
N GLY A 72 2.91 -5.00 -7.66
CA GLY A 72 2.47 -3.67 -8.08
C GLY A 72 1.51 -3.66 -9.27
N ARG A 73 1.39 -4.79 -9.99
CA ARG A 73 0.39 -5.03 -11.05
C ARG A 73 -0.73 -5.96 -10.60
N CYS A 74 -0.55 -6.62 -9.45
CA CYS A 74 -1.44 -7.66 -8.96
C CYS A 74 -2.77 -7.08 -8.47
N LEU A 75 -3.89 -7.72 -8.86
CA LEU A 75 -5.23 -7.41 -8.36
C LEU A 75 -5.62 -8.24 -7.13
N PHE A 76 -4.76 -9.12 -6.67
CA PHE A 76 -5.02 -10.04 -5.55
C PHE A 76 -6.29 -10.90 -5.74
N CYS A 77 -6.64 -11.22 -6.99
CA CYS A 77 -7.84 -11.96 -7.37
C CYS A 77 -7.78 -13.47 -7.10
N SER A 78 -6.62 -14.01 -6.72
CA SER A 78 -6.37 -15.43 -6.42
C SER A 78 -6.46 -16.40 -7.60
N GLU A 79 -6.68 -15.93 -8.85
CA GLU A 79 -6.78 -16.83 -10.02
C GLU A 79 -5.51 -17.65 -10.22
N CYS A 80 -4.33 -17.03 -10.07
CA CYS A 80 -3.04 -17.71 -10.19
C CYS A 80 -2.81 -18.77 -9.11
N VAL A 81 -3.34 -18.55 -7.91
CA VAL A 81 -3.25 -19.52 -6.80
C VAL A 81 -4.11 -20.73 -7.11
N ARG A 82 -5.36 -20.52 -7.60
CA ARG A 82 -6.29 -21.58 -7.99
C ARG A 82 -5.80 -22.38 -9.20
N ALA A 83 -5.19 -21.70 -10.16
CA ALA A 83 -4.70 -22.31 -11.39
C ALA A 83 -3.37 -23.05 -11.23
N CYS A 84 -2.62 -22.84 -10.14
CA CYS A 84 -1.30 -23.44 -9.97
C CYS A 84 -1.39 -24.91 -9.53
N PRO A 85 -1.09 -25.90 -10.40
CA PRO A 85 -1.21 -27.31 -10.03
C PRO A 85 -0.12 -27.77 -9.04
N HIS A 86 0.92 -26.97 -8.88
CA HIS A 86 2.07 -27.28 -8.03
C HIS A 86 2.04 -26.58 -6.67
N GLY A 87 1.06 -25.70 -6.42
CA GLY A 87 0.99 -24.91 -5.19
C GLY A 87 2.23 -24.01 -4.97
N ALA A 88 2.83 -23.53 -6.07
CA ALA A 88 4.00 -22.66 -6.02
C ALA A 88 3.67 -21.21 -5.64
N ILE A 89 2.41 -20.80 -5.81
CA ILE A 89 1.92 -19.48 -5.41
C ILE A 89 0.92 -19.67 -4.29
N THR A 90 1.13 -18.99 -3.16
CA THR A 90 0.27 -19.09 -1.98
C THR A 90 0.00 -17.73 -1.37
N HIS A 91 -1.14 -17.59 -0.73
CA HIS A 91 -1.43 -16.46 0.15
C HIS A 91 -0.78 -16.66 1.50
N THR A 92 -0.28 -15.57 2.09
CA THR A 92 0.34 -15.59 3.43
C THR A 92 -0.61 -15.12 4.53
N GLY A 93 -1.72 -14.44 4.19
CA GLY A 93 -2.57 -13.73 5.14
C GLY A 93 -1.95 -12.43 5.67
N ASP A 94 -0.71 -12.13 5.33
CA ASP A 94 0.02 -10.97 5.83
C ASP A 94 -0.42 -9.68 5.11
N HIS A 95 -0.84 -8.69 5.88
CA HIS A 95 -1.24 -7.38 5.37
C HIS A 95 -0.05 -6.46 5.04
N ARG A 96 1.15 -6.80 5.50
CA ARG A 96 2.36 -6.00 5.35
C ARG A 96 2.93 -6.18 3.95
N MET A 97 2.83 -5.16 3.12
CA MET A 97 3.23 -5.24 1.72
C MET A 97 3.88 -3.95 1.18
N ALA A 98 3.92 -2.89 1.99
CA ALA A 98 4.47 -1.61 1.54
C ALA A 98 5.99 -1.66 1.36
N VAL A 99 6.50 -1.08 0.26
CA VAL A 99 7.93 -1.07 -0.11
C VAL A 99 8.39 0.34 -0.50
N ARG A 100 9.70 0.60 -0.34
CA ARG A 100 10.35 1.85 -0.77
C ARG A 100 10.71 1.87 -2.25
N HIS A 101 11.11 0.74 -2.79
CA HIS A 101 11.55 0.63 -4.17
C HIS A 101 10.58 -0.22 -4.97
N ARG A 102 10.30 0.20 -6.20
CA ARG A 102 9.32 -0.45 -7.07
C ARG A 102 9.68 -1.92 -7.36
N GLU A 103 10.96 -2.21 -7.47
CA GLU A 103 11.53 -3.53 -7.71
C GLU A 103 11.32 -4.51 -6.55
N ASP A 104 11.19 -4.03 -5.31
CA ASP A 104 10.91 -4.86 -4.13
C ASP A 104 9.49 -5.48 -4.14
N LEU A 105 8.63 -5.04 -5.09
CA LEU A 105 7.33 -5.67 -5.36
C LEU A 105 7.39 -6.86 -6.32
N ILE A 106 8.58 -7.19 -6.86
CA ILE A 106 8.73 -8.29 -7.83
C ILE A 106 9.27 -9.52 -7.11
N LEU A 107 8.38 -10.50 -6.90
CA LEU A 107 8.70 -11.76 -6.24
C LEU A 107 9.18 -12.81 -7.24
N GLY A 108 9.84 -13.88 -6.73
CA GLY A 108 10.22 -15.06 -7.47
C GLY A 108 11.69 -15.11 -7.88
N ALA A 109 12.46 -14.01 -7.78
CA ALA A 109 13.91 -14.08 -7.89
C ALA A 109 14.51 -14.82 -6.67
N PRO A 110 15.69 -15.46 -6.80
CA PRO A 110 16.36 -16.07 -5.66
C PRO A 110 16.56 -15.08 -4.50
N GLY A 111 16.05 -15.42 -3.30
CA GLY A 111 16.04 -14.54 -2.14
C GLY A 111 14.94 -13.47 -2.13
N MET A 112 14.00 -13.52 -3.08
CA MET A 112 12.83 -12.64 -3.19
C MET A 112 11.55 -13.46 -3.24
N GLU A 113 11.40 -14.42 -2.33
CA GLU A 113 10.18 -15.24 -2.19
C GLU A 113 9.03 -14.44 -1.56
N GLU A 114 9.37 -13.44 -0.77
CA GLU A 114 8.45 -12.55 -0.04
C GLU A 114 8.84 -11.08 -0.21
N VAL A 115 7.92 -10.18 0.13
CA VAL A 115 8.09 -8.73 0.02
C VAL A 115 9.18 -8.23 0.98
N ARG A 116 10.10 -7.42 0.46
CA ARG A 116 11.03 -6.66 1.29
C ARG A 116 10.33 -5.39 1.79
N LEU A 117 9.86 -5.43 3.01
CA LEU A 117 9.07 -4.34 3.61
C LEU A 117 9.83 -3.00 3.64
N ALA A 118 9.06 -1.91 3.52
CA ALA A 118 9.58 -0.56 3.57
C ALA A 118 10.36 -0.30 4.87
N GLY A 119 11.57 0.22 4.71
CA GLY A 119 12.31 0.81 5.81
C GLY A 119 11.89 2.27 6.05
N ALA A 120 12.24 2.80 7.23
CA ALA A 120 11.98 4.18 7.57
C ALA A 120 12.71 5.17 6.65
N LEU A 121 12.18 6.39 6.53
CA LEU A 121 12.89 7.53 5.94
C LEU A 121 14.21 7.77 6.67
N ASP A 122 15.12 8.49 6.02
CA ASP A 122 16.33 8.94 6.68
C ASP A 122 16.02 9.76 7.95
N GLU A 123 16.99 9.85 8.85
CA GLU A 123 16.77 10.46 10.17
C GLU A 123 16.34 11.93 10.09
N LYS A 124 16.84 12.67 9.10
CA LYS A 124 16.48 14.07 8.90
C LYS A 124 15.00 14.23 8.53
N LEU A 125 14.49 13.42 7.60
CA LEU A 125 13.10 13.43 7.21
C LEU A 125 12.19 12.91 8.34
N ARG A 126 12.60 11.88 9.07
CA ARG A 126 11.85 11.38 10.23
C ARG A 126 11.71 12.44 11.34
N ARG A 127 12.74 13.23 11.61
CA ARG A 127 12.67 14.31 12.59
C ARG A 127 11.67 15.39 12.18
N LEU A 128 11.53 15.66 10.89
CA LEU A 128 10.57 16.64 10.36
C LEU A 128 9.14 16.09 10.31
N LEU A 129 8.98 14.90 9.76
CA LEU A 129 7.66 14.33 9.41
C LEU A 129 7.10 13.36 10.47
N GLY A 130 7.93 12.83 11.36
CA GLY A 130 7.55 11.76 12.29
C GLY A 130 6.52 12.17 13.35
N ARG A 131 6.41 13.46 13.66
CA ARG A 131 5.43 13.99 14.62
C ARG A 131 4.15 14.50 13.97
N SER A 132 4.24 14.94 12.71
CA SER A 132 3.11 15.48 11.96
C SER A 132 3.38 15.27 10.48
N LEU A 133 2.55 14.43 9.84
CA LEU A 133 2.58 14.19 8.40
C LEU A 133 1.25 14.62 7.81
N ARG A 134 1.26 15.72 7.07
CA ARG A 134 0.09 16.22 6.36
C ARG A 134 0.10 15.71 4.94
N LEU A 135 -0.96 15.01 4.56
CA LEU A 135 -1.06 14.36 3.25
C LEU A 135 -2.07 15.09 2.37
N ARG A 136 -1.70 15.35 1.14
CA ARG A 136 -2.63 15.76 0.09
C ARG A 136 -2.91 14.56 -0.80
N GLN A 137 -4.17 14.16 -0.91
CA GLN A 137 -4.60 13.11 -1.81
C GLN A 137 -4.92 13.68 -3.21
N VAL A 138 -4.48 12.96 -4.25
CA VAL A 138 -4.85 13.17 -5.64
C VAL A 138 -5.44 11.90 -6.21
N SER A 139 -6.75 11.93 -6.48
CA SER A 139 -7.44 10.88 -7.24
C SER A 139 -7.18 11.10 -8.72
N ALA A 140 -6.38 10.21 -9.32
CA ALA A 140 -5.85 10.41 -10.66
C ALA A 140 -6.58 9.55 -11.73
N GLY A 141 -7.91 9.56 -11.69
CA GLY A 141 -8.78 8.88 -12.66
C GLY A 141 -9.09 7.41 -12.32
N GLY A 142 -9.08 7.08 -11.03
CA GLY A 142 -9.45 5.73 -10.54
C GLY A 142 -10.95 5.54 -10.33
N ASP A 143 -11.30 4.38 -9.80
CA ASP A 143 -12.67 3.94 -9.50
C ASP A 143 -13.17 4.37 -8.10
N GLY A 144 -12.35 5.05 -7.31
CA GLY A 144 -12.68 5.50 -5.96
C GLY A 144 -12.45 4.46 -4.87
N SER A 145 -12.07 3.23 -5.19
CA SER A 145 -11.90 2.16 -4.20
C SER A 145 -10.76 2.41 -3.22
N ALA A 146 -9.59 2.81 -3.72
CA ALA A 146 -8.44 3.15 -2.87
C ALA A 146 -8.70 4.40 -2.00
N GLU A 147 -9.45 5.35 -2.52
CA GLU A 147 -9.90 6.55 -1.79
C GLU A 147 -10.84 6.20 -0.64
N ALA A 148 -11.74 5.23 -0.85
CA ALA A 148 -12.63 4.75 0.20
C ALA A 148 -11.84 4.16 1.37
N ASP A 149 -10.85 3.31 1.10
CA ASP A 149 -9.99 2.70 2.12
C ASP A 149 -9.07 3.72 2.82
N LEU A 150 -8.61 4.74 2.11
CA LEU A 150 -7.92 5.88 2.73
C LEU A 150 -8.83 6.66 3.68
N ASN A 151 -10.10 6.88 3.31
CA ASN A 151 -11.07 7.58 4.15
C ASN A 151 -11.42 6.79 5.43
N VAL A 152 -11.46 5.47 5.35
CA VAL A 152 -11.67 4.59 6.51
C VAL A 152 -10.62 4.82 7.59
N LEU A 153 -9.39 5.16 7.25
CA LEU A 153 -8.33 5.45 8.23
C LEU A 153 -8.64 6.63 9.15
N GLY A 154 -9.52 7.55 8.73
CA GLY A 154 -9.98 8.68 9.54
C GLY A 154 -11.13 8.35 10.50
N THR A 155 -11.66 7.12 10.49
CA THR A 155 -12.74 6.70 11.39
C THR A 155 -12.23 6.36 12.79
N ILE A 156 -13.13 6.31 13.78
CA ILE A 156 -12.80 6.07 15.19
C ILE A 156 -12.01 4.77 15.39
N GLY A 157 -12.36 3.71 14.68
CA GLY A 157 -11.70 2.41 14.81
C GLY A 157 -10.23 2.45 14.38
N TRP A 158 -9.88 3.26 13.38
CA TRP A 158 -8.52 3.37 12.84
C TRP A 158 -7.75 4.54 13.44
N ASP A 159 -8.39 5.69 13.55
CA ASP A 159 -7.85 6.94 14.15
C ASP A 159 -6.41 7.25 13.72
N ILE A 160 -6.21 7.42 12.42
CA ILE A 160 -4.89 7.75 11.85
C ILE A 160 -4.31 9.04 12.46
N GLY A 161 -5.18 9.92 12.96
CA GLY A 161 -4.81 11.18 13.60
C GLY A 161 -3.95 11.00 14.85
N ARG A 162 -4.11 9.91 15.60
CA ARG A 162 -3.29 9.60 16.79
C ARG A 162 -1.81 9.41 16.49
N PHE A 163 -1.49 9.10 15.23
CA PHE A 163 -0.10 8.99 14.75
C PHE A 163 0.45 10.30 14.20
N GLY A 164 -0.32 11.40 14.29
CA GLY A 164 0.04 12.69 13.73
C GLY A 164 -0.14 12.76 12.21
N ILE A 165 -0.90 11.85 11.60
CA ILE A 165 -1.14 11.82 10.15
C ILE A 165 -2.51 12.44 9.87
N GLN A 166 -2.57 13.41 8.95
CA GLN A 166 -3.80 14.11 8.59
C GLN A 166 -3.88 14.36 7.10
N PHE A 167 -5.09 14.33 6.54
CA PHE A 167 -5.33 14.77 5.16
C PHE A 167 -5.67 16.26 5.13
N VAL A 168 -5.06 17.01 4.21
CA VAL A 168 -5.24 18.44 4.04
C VAL A 168 -5.73 18.79 2.64
N ALA A 169 -6.56 19.84 2.55
CA ALA A 169 -7.17 20.25 1.30
C ALA A 169 -6.18 20.97 0.35
N SER A 170 -5.20 21.69 0.88
CA SER A 170 -4.26 22.47 0.07
C SER A 170 -2.89 21.78 0.00
N PRO A 171 -2.31 21.60 -1.21
CA PRO A 171 -0.97 21.06 -1.35
C PRO A 171 0.11 21.93 -0.70
N ARG A 172 -0.10 23.23 -0.55
CA ARG A 172 0.84 24.14 0.11
C ARG A 172 1.02 23.89 1.60
N HIS A 173 0.12 23.12 2.20
CA HIS A 173 0.15 22.74 3.62
C HIS A 173 0.44 21.25 3.80
N ALA A 174 0.74 20.54 2.70
CA ALA A 174 1.02 19.13 2.72
C ALA A 174 2.53 18.85 2.73
N ASP A 175 2.91 17.83 3.50
CA ASP A 175 4.26 17.28 3.58
C ASP A 175 4.41 16.05 2.67
N GLY A 176 3.27 15.45 2.27
CA GLY A 176 3.25 14.26 1.42
C GLY A 176 2.08 14.26 0.44
N LEU A 177 2.32 13.67 -0.74
CA LEU A 177 1.33 13.46 -1.80
C LEU A 177 0.92 12.00 -1.82
N VAL A 178 -0.37 11.72 -1.68
CA VAL A 178 -0.94 10.38 -1.86
C VAL A 178 -1.62 10.33 -3.22
N VAL A 179 -1.13 9.47 -4.09
CA VAL A 179 -1.67 9.27 -5.44
C VAL A 179 -2.46 7.98 -5.48
N THR A 180 -3.71 8.07 -5.93
CA THR A 180 -4.60 6.95 -6.20
C THR A 180 -5.04 6.98 -7.66
N GLY A 181 -5.49 5.83 -8.19
CA GLY A 181 -5.90 5.72 -9.58
C GLY A 181 -4.73 5.64 -10.58
N PRO A 182 -5.04 5.28 -11.84
CA PRO A 182 -4.03 4.89 -12.84
C PRO A 182 -3.25 6.05 -13.48
N VAL A 183 -3.53 7.27 -13.08
CA VAL A 183 -3.05 8.53 -13.69
C VAL A 183 -3.47 8.62 -15.16
N SER A 184 -4.73 8.97 -15.39
CA SER A 184 -5.20 9.27 -16.74
C SER A 184 -4.48 10.48 -17.33
N GLU A 185 -4.40 10.56 -18.66
CA GLU A 185 -3.76 11.67 -19.37
C GLU A 185 -4.27 13.04 -18.90
N ASN A 186 -5.58 13.16 -18.72
CA ASN A 186 -6.23 14.38 -18.23
C ASN A 186 -5.78 14.78 -16.80
N MET A 187 -5.31 13.82 -15.98
CA MET A 187 -4.85 14.08 -14.62
C MET A 187 -3.35 14.35 -14.51
N VAL A 188 -2.56 14.13 -15.57
CA VAL A 188 -1.11 14.35 -15.55
C VAL A 188 -0.76 15.78 -15.15
N LEU A 189 -1.39 16.77 -15.77
CA LEU A 189 -1.14 18.18 -15.46
C LEU A 189 -1.54 18.54 -14.03
N ALA A 190 -2.70 18.03 -13.56
CA ALA A 190 -3.19 18.28 -12.21
C ALA A 190 -2.28 17.66 -11.15
N LEU A 191 -1.82 16.41 -11.37
CA LEU A 191 -0.87 15.72 -10.49
C LEU A 191 0.45 16.50 -10.39
N ARG A 192 1.04 16.88 -11.53
CA ARG A 192 2.29 17.64 -11.58
C ARG A 192 2.17 18.98 -10.86
N LYS A 193 1.13 19.77 -11.16
CA LYS A 193 0.89 21.06 -10.49
C LYS A 193 0.68 20.91 -8.99
N THR A 194 0.03 19.84 -8.55
CA THR A 194 -0.16 19.56 -7.12
C THR A 194 1.19 19.27 -6.45
N TYR A 195 2.01 18.43 -7.09
CA TYR A 195 3.36 18.10 -6.60
C TYR A 195 4.25 19.36 -6.53
N ASP A 196 4.25 20.19 -7.57
CA ASP A 196 5.05 21.41 -7.64
C ASP A 196 4.63 22.47 -6.59
N ALA A 197 3.34 22.49 -6.22
CA ALA A 197 2.81 23.41 -5.23
C ALA A 197 3.14 23.02 -3.77
N MET A 198 3.66 21.81 -3.54
CA MET A 198 4.06 21.36 -2.21
C MET A 198 5.46 21.86 -1.86
N PRO A 199 5.68 22.31 -0.61
CA PRO A 199 7.03 22.70 -0.15
C PRO A 199 7.96 21.48 -0.04
N ASP A 200 9.27 21.70 -0.16
CA ASP A 200 10.29 20.70 0.17
C ASP A 200 10.68 20.79 1.66
N PRO A 201 11.04 19.66 2.30
CA PRO A 201 11.05 18.30 1.77
C PRO A 201 9.65 17.69 1.74
N LYS A 202 9.37 16.91 0.69
CA LYS A 202 8.08 16.25 0.47
C LYS A 202 8.28 14.79 0.10
N ILE A 203 7.26 13.96 0.36
CA ILE A 203 7.24 12.54 -0.01
C ILE A 203 6.05 12.25 -0.92
N VAL A 204 6.16 11.21 -1.75
CA VAL A 204 5.08 10.74 -2.62
C VAL A 204 4.79 9.27 -2.35
N ILE A 205 3.51 8.97 -2.17
CA ILE A 205 3.01 7.64 -1.84
C ILE A 205 2.05 7.19 -2.94
N ALA A 206 2.36 6.10 -3.62
CA ALA A 206 1.47 5.46 -4.60
C ALA A 206 0.64 4.37 -3.92
N VAL A 207 -0.68 4.52 -3.90
CA VAL A 207 -1.60 3.62 -3.19
C VAL A 207 -2.45 2.85 -4.19
N GLY A 208 -2.30 1.54 -4.19
CA GLY A 208 -3.00 0.59 -5.04
C GLY A 208 -2.32 0.30 -6.38
N ALA A 209 -2.63 -0.85 -6.97
CA ALA A 209 -2.07 -1.31 -8.24
C ALA A 209 -2.26 -0.29 -9.37
N CYS A 210 -3.39 0.43 -9.38
CA CYS A 210 -3.64 1.49 -10.36
C CYS A 210 -2.59 2.60 -10.27
N ALA A 211 -2.31 3.12 -9.07
CA ALA A 211 -1.32 4.18 -8.87
C ALA A 211 0.12 3.71 -9.08
N ILE A 212 0.38 2.41 -8.91
CA ILE A 212 1.73 1.83 -9.04
C ILE A 212 2.06 1.52 -10.50
N SER A 213 1.10 1.00 -11.28
CA SER A 213 1.38 0.44 -12.62
C SER A 213 0.32 0.74 -13.68
N GLY A 214 -0.76 1.47 -13.33
CA GLY A 214 -1.96 1.59 -14.15
C GLY A 214 -3.01 0.49 -13.88
N GLY A 215 -2.65 -0.57 -13.14
CA GLY A 215 -3.53 -1.68 -12.78
C GLY A 215 -4.19 -2.33 -14.02
N PRO A 216 -5.51 -2.65 -13.95
CA PRO A 216 -6.23 -3.24 -15.08
C PRO A 216 -6.39 -2.29 -16.28
N PHE A 217 -6.08 -1.01 -16.10
CA PHE A 217 -6.18 0.01 -17.14
C PHE A 217 -4.87 0.28 -17.87
N ALA A 218 -3.78 -0.40 -17.49
CA ALA A 218 -2.42 -0.17 -18.00
C ALA A 218 -2.26 -0.37 -19.52
N ALA A 219 -3.15 -1.15 -20.15
CA ALA A 219 -3.18 -1.36 -21.58
C ALA A 219 -3.85 -0.20 -22.37
N ASN A 220 -4.57 0.70 -21.68
CA ASN A 220 -5.21 1.84 -22.31
C ASN A 220 -4.16 2.93 -22.61
N GLY A 221 -4.12 3.42 -23.85
CA GLY A 221 -3.17 4.46 -24.29
C GLY A 221 -3.34 5.82 -23.59
N GLU A 222 -4.51 6.07 -22.97
CA GLU A 222 -4.82 7.31 -22.22
C GLU A 222 -4.43 7.23 -20.74
N VAL A 223 -3.78 6.14 -20.32
CA VAL A 223 -3.37 5.90 -18.93
C VAL A 223 -1.84 5.87 -18.87
N MET A 224 -1.30 6.65 -17.94
CA MET A 224 0.13 6.60 -17.61
C MET A 224 0.39 5.32 -16.81
N LYS A 225 1.55 4.72 -16.99
CA LYS A 225 1.91 3.48 -16.29
C LYS A 225 2.24 3.70 -14.81
N GLY A 226 1.33 4.37 -14.10
CA GLY A 226 1.43 4.69 -12.68
C GLY A 226 2.04 6.07 -12.38
N ALA A 227 2.01 6.45 -11.10
CA ALA A 227 2.44 7.76 -10.61
C ALA A 227 3.93 8.03 -10.86
N ALA A 228 4.76 6.98 -10.81
CA ALA A 228 6.23 7.09 -11.00
C ALA A 228 6.63 7.59 -12.40
N ALA A 229 5.74 7.51 -13.39
CA ALA A 229 5.96 8.10 -14.71
C ALA A 229 5.89 9.64 -14.71
N ILE A 230 5.30 10.24 -13.67
CA ILE A 230 5.02 11.68 -13.60
C ILE A 230 5.78 12.38 -12.47
N VAL A 231 5.86 11.73 -11.29
CA VAL A 231 6.50 12.26 -10.07
C VAL A 231 7.35 11.17 -9.41
N PRO A 232 8.44 11.51 -8.69
CA PRO A 232 9.19 10.52 -7.93
C PRO A 232 8.31 9.94 -6.82
N VAL A 233 8.39 8.62 -6.59
CA VAL A 233 7.60 7.91 -5.57
C VAL A 233 8.52 7.34 -4.51
N ASP A 234 8.21 7.62 -3.25
CA ASP A 234 8.99 7.21 -2.06
C ASP A 234 8.43 5.97 -1.36
N LEU A 235 7.13 5.69 -1.55
CA LEU A 235 6.46 4.53 -0.95
C LEU A 235 5.41 3.96 -1.92
N TYR A 236 5.45 2.66 -2.10
CA TYR A 236 4.49 1.90 -2.89
C TYR A 236 3.68 0.98 -1.97
N ILE A 237 2.35 1.09 -2.00
CA ILE A 237 1.43 0.28 -1.20
C ILE A 237 0.55 -0.52 -2.16
N PRO A 238 0.86 -1.81 -2.42
CA PRO A 238 0.12 -2.62 -3.36
C PRO A 238 -1.23 -3.07 -2.81
N GLY A 239 -2.15 -3.38 -3.71
CA GLY A 239 -3.52 -3.82 -3.44
C GLY A 239 -4.50 -3.29 -4.48
N TRP A 240 -5.70 -3.87 -4.54
CA TRP A 240 -6.73 -3.37 -5.46
C TRP A 240 -8.14 -3.60 -4.89
N PRO A 241 -8.58 -2.69 -4.01
CA PRO A 241 -7.78 -1.70 -3.29
C PRO A 241 -6.90 -2.32 -2.20
N PRO A 242 -5.86 -1.63 -1.70
CA PRO A 242 -5.12 -2.08 -0.54
C PRO A 242 -5.98 -1.95 0.73
N HIS A 243 -5.99 -2.97 1.57
CA HIS A 243 -6.72 -2.93 2.84
C HIS A 243 -6.23 -1.77 3.72
N PRO A 244 -7.11 -1.09 4.50
CA PRO A 244 -6.72 0.03 5.37
C PRO A 244 -5.54 -0.29 6.29
N LEU A 245 -5.46 -1.54 6.81
CA LEU A 245 -4.32 -1.99 7.62
C LEU A 245 -3.01 -2.00 6.85
N THR A 246 -3.02 -2.38 5.56
CA THR A 246 -1.85 -2.32 4.68
C THR A 246 -1.37 -0.90 4.47
N ILE A 247 -2.31 0.03 4.30
CA ILE A 247 -2.00 1.46 4.15
C ILE A 247 -1.41 2.01 5.45
N LEU A 248 -2.04 1.73 6.58
CA LEU A 248 -1.59 2.17 7.90
C LEU A 248 -0.19 1.63 8.21
N ASP A 249 0.05 0.32 8.02
CA ASP A 249 1.36 -0.31 8.21
C ASP A 249 2.45 0.41 7.38
N GLY A 250 2.19 0.65 6.09
CA GLY A 250 3.14 1.34 5.21
C GLY A 250 3.47 2.76 5.68
N LEU A 251 2.46 3.52 6.10
CA LEU A 251 2.64 4.87 6.63
C LEU A 251 3.43 4.88 7.95
N LEU A 252 3.16 3.95 8.85
CA LEU A 252 3.87 3.84 10.12
C LEU A 252 5.34 3.41 9.91
N ARG A 253 5.62 2.52 8.94
CA ARG A 253 6.99 2.12 8.59
C ARG A 253 7.80 3.27 8.05
N ILE A 254 7.27 4.02 7.07
CA ILE A 254 8.01 5.14 6.48
C ILE A 254 8.33 6.22 7.53
N LEU A 255 7.48 6.38 8.55
CA LEU A 255 7.71 7.29 9.67
C LEU A 255 8.63 6.71 10.76
N GLY A 256 9.07 5.45 10.63
CA GLY A 256 9.89 4.77 11.63
C GLY A 256 9.17 4.48 12.94
N LYS A 257 7.84 4.36 12.89
CA LYS A 257 6.99 3.95 14.03
C LYS A 257 6.83 2.44 14.12
N LEU A 258 7.21 1.71 13.05
CA LEU A 258 7.34 0.25 12.99
C LEU A 258 8.71 -0.09 12.44
N ASP A 259 9.35 -1.09 13.03
CA ASP A 259 10.58 -1.69 12.50
C ASP A 259 10.28 -2.85 11.52
N ALA A 260 11.34 -3.51 11.02
CA ALA A 260 11.22 -4.63 10.09
C ALA A 260 10.44 -5.82 10.69
N GLY A 261 10.41 -5.98 12.00
CA GLY A 261 9.72 -7.05 12.71
C GLY A 261 8.25 -6.74 13.05
N GLY A 262 7.79 -5.50 12.83
CA GLY A 262 6.43 -5.08 13.17
C GLY A 262 6.22 -4.69 14.63
N VAL A 263 7.30 -4.50 15.38
CA VAL A 263 7.28 -4.02 16.77
C VAL A 263 7.39 -2.49 16.77
N THR A 264 6.68 -1.82 17.69
CA THR A 264 6.81 -0.38 17.87
C THR A 264 8.26 -0.03 18.21
N ALA A 265 8.87 0.87 17.43
CA ALA A 265 10.13 1.47 17.83
C ALA A 265 9.92 2.24 19.15
N ALA A 266 10.73 1.96 20.16
CA ALA A 266 10.67 2.68 21.43
C ALA A 266 10.79 4.21 21.18
N PRO A 267 10.00 5.05 21.85
CA PRO A 267 10.12 6.50 21.71
C PRO A 267 11.52 6.94 22.18
N SER A 268 12.29 7.50 21.28
CA SER A 268 13.59 8.14 21.55
C SER A 268 13.42 9.55 22.11
#